data_c7ae6a8a29c978cfc5e461a93dae0cb4
#
_entry.id   c7ae6a8a29c978cfc5e461a93dae0cb4
#
_cell.length_a   1.000
_cell.length_b   1.000
_cell.length_c   1.000
_cell.angle_alpha   90.00
_cell.angle_beta   90.00
_cell.angle_gamma   90.00
#
_symmetry.space_group_name_H-M   'P 1'
#
loop_
_entity.id
_entity.type
_entity.pdbx_description
1 polymer ?
#
loop_
_entity_poly.entity_id
_entity_poly.type
_entity_poly.pdbx_seq_one_letter_code
_entity_poly.pdbx_strand_id
1 'polypeptide(L)'
;RVDRECEPELRGTKVAFLPDKEIFEETVFDYNTLKQRFREMAFLTKGLKIHLRDLREEEIHEHIFHYEGGIKEFVTYLNKSKTALYEQIIYCEGMKDNVAVEVAMQHNDSYNETTYGFVNNITTPEGGTHIAGFRSALTKVFNDYGKKNKLLKENEQLSGEDIREGLT
;
A
#
# COMPACT_ATOMS: atom_id res chain seq x y z
N ARG A 1 22.46 12.77 28.02
CA ARG A 1 23.79 12.33 28.40
C ARG A 1 24.50 11.82 27.15
N VAL A 2 25.72 12.31 26.87
CA VAL A 2 26.61 11.74 25.85
C VAL A 2 27.28 10.54 26.47
N ASP A 3 27.18 9.36 25.80
CA ASP A 3 27.74 8.12 26.31
C ASP A 3 29.16 7.89 25.78
N ARG A 4 29.38 8.12 24.48
CA ARG A 4 30.69 7.98 23.82
C ARG A 4 30.73 8.76 22.50
N GLU A 5 31.91 9.01 22.01
CA GLU A 5 32.13 9.47 20.64
C GLU A 5 31.98 8.33 19.63
N CYS A 6 31.57 8.63 18.43
CA CYS A 6 31.45 7.67 17.32
C CYS A 6 32.15 8.23 16.07
N GLU A 7 32.35 7.39 15.08
CA GLU A 7 32.85 7.78 13.77
C GLU A 7 31.98 8.90 13.17
N PRO A 8 32.57 9.98 12.62
CA PRO A 8 31.82 11.13 12.08
C PRO A 8 30.81 10.75 11.00
N GLU A 9 31.08 9.68 10.27
CA GLU A 9 30.21 9.15 9.19
C GLU A 9 29.05 8.29 9.72
N LEU A 10 29.13 7.82 10.97
CA LEU A 10 28.14 6.96 11.58
C LEU A 10 26.92 7.77 11.99
N ARG A 11 25.78 7.52 11.35
CA ARG A 11 24.51 8.15 11.65
C ARG A 11 23.46 7.10 11.93
N GLY A 12 22.60 7.36 12.91
CA GLY A 12 21.49 6.48 13.21
C GLY A 12 21.02 6.57 14.65
N THR A 13 19.91 5.88 14.91
CA THR A 13 19.33 5.76 16.25
C THR A 13 19.08 4.30 16.56
N LYS A 14 19.43 3.86 17.76
CA LYS A 14 19.08 2.53 18.28
C LYS A 14 18.05 2.71 19.39
N VAL A 15 16.91 2.08 19.21
CA VAL A 15 15.83 2.01 20.21
C VAL A 15 15.67 0.57 20.66
N ALA A 16 15.61 0.33 21.96
CA ALA A 16 15.29 -0.96 22.54
C ALA A 16 14.21 -0.77 23.59
N PHE A 17 13.19 -1.62 23.56
CA PHE A 17 12.08 -1.56 24.52
C PHE A 17 11.53 -2.97 24.79
N LEU A 18 10.85 -3.09 25.90
CA LEU A 18 10.06 -4.26 26.26
C LEU A 18 8.62 -3.79 26.49
N PRO A 19 7.61 -4.38 25.79
CA PRO A 19 6.21 -4.06 26.05
C PRO A 19 5.83 -4.34 27.51
N ASP A 20 5.09 -3.40 28.12
CA ASP A 20 4.64 -3.55 29.50
C ASP A 20 3.40 -4.44 29.55
N LYS A 21 3.46 -5.51 30.33
CA LYS A 21 2.39 -6.49 30.51
C LYS A 21 1.16 -5.93 31.27
N GLU A 22 1.31 -4.81 31.98
CA GLU A 22 0.21 -4.14 32.64
C GLU A 22 -0.61 -3.29 31.68
N ILE A 23 -0.02 -2.92 30.51
CA ILE A 23 -0.64 -2.07 29.48
C ILE A 23 -1.11 -2.90 28.28
N PHE A 24 -0.29 -3.87 27.85
CA PHE A 24 -0.54 -4.67 26.66
C PHE A 24 -0.97 -6.09 27.02
N GLU A 25 -2.11 -6.53 26.50
CA GLU A 25 -2.60 -7.92 26.67
C GLU A 25 -1.62 -8.92 26.04
N GLU A 26 -1.08 -8.60 24.85
CA GLU A 26 -0.07 -9.36 24.14
C GLU A 26 1.27 -8.60 24.10
N THR A 27 2.32 -9.22 24.61
CA THR A 27 3.68 -8.66 24.62
C THR A 27 4.66 -9.39 23.70
N VAL A 28 4.19 -10.47 23.05
CA VAL A 28 4.98 -11.26 22.12
C VAL A 28 4.63 -10.81 20.68
N PHE A 29 5.60 -10.25 19.98
CA PHE A 29 5.41 -9.84 18.60
C PHE A 29 5.25 -11.05 17.67
N ASP A 30 4.22 -11.01 16.82
CA ASP A 30 4.04 -11.97 15.75
C ASP A 30 4.90 -11.58 14.53
N TYR A 31 5.75 -12.50 14.09
CA TYR A 31 6.68 -12.27 12.98
C TYR A 31 5.94 -11.99 11.67
N ASN A 32 4.86 -12.71 11.37
CA ASN A 32 4.15 -12.57 10.09
C ASN A 32 3.40 -11.24 10.02
N THR A 33 2.81 -10.80 11.11
CA THR A 33 2.19 -9.48 11.22
C THR A 33 3.20 -8.37 10.98
N LEU A 34 4.37 -8.41 11.61
CA LEU A 34 5.45 -7.45 11.37
C LEU A 34 5.96 -7.51 9.93
N LYS A 35 6.15 -8.72 9.40
CA LYS A 35 6.59 -8.94 8.01
C LYS A 35 5.64 -8.31 7.00
N GLN A 36 4.33 -8.45 7.21
CA GLN A 36 3.33 -7.82 6.34
C GLN A 36 3.39 -6.30 6.43
N ARG A 37 3.41 -5.73 7.64
CA ARG A 37 3.44 -4.28 7.86
C ARG A 37 4.72 -3.65 7.32
N PHE A 38 5.86 -4.24 7.52
CA PHE A 38 7.12 -3.71 6.99
C PHE A 38 7.21 -3.79 5.47
N ARG A 39 6.57 -4.79 4.86
CA ARG A 39 6.43 -4.85 3.41
C ARG A 39 5.59 -3.68 2.89
N GLU A 40 4.44 -3.41 3.48
CA GLU A 40 3.59 -2.27 3.14
C GLU A 40 4.36 -0.94 3.28
N MET A 41 5.04 -0.73 4.40
CA MET A 41 5.86 0.47 4.63
C MET A 41 6.98 0.63 3.59
N ALA A 42 7.65 -0.44 3.21
CA ALA A 42 8.71 -0.40 2.22
C ALA A 42 8.18 -0.08 0.81
N PHE A 43 6.99 -0.53 0.44
CA PHE A 43 6.34 -0.14 -0.81
C PHE A 43 5.89 1.32 -0.81
N LEU A 44 5.39 1.82 0.33
CA LEU A 44 4.93 3.21 0.45
C LEU A 44 6.07 4.23 0.50
N THR A 45 7.28 3.79 0.86
CA THR A 45 8.45 4.66 0.97
C THR A 45 9.55 4.17 0.04
N LYS A 46 9.56 4.71 -1.18
CA LYS A 46 10.53 4.33 -2.23
C LYS A 46 11.97 4.40 -1.71
N GLY A 47 12.75 3.35 -1.96
CA GLY A 47 14.14 3.25 -1.56
C GLY A 47 14.39 2.96 -0.07
N LEU A 48 13.34 2.88 0.76
CA LEU A 48 13.49 2.46 2.15
C LEU A 48 13.86 0.98 2.22
N LYS A 49 14.96 0.68 2.91
CA LYS A 49 15.38 -0.70 3.20
C LYS A 49 15.06 -1.05 4.66
N ILE A 50 14.25 -2.07 4.85
CA ILE A 50 13.89 -2.59 6.16
C ILE A 50 14.44 -4.01 6.27
N HIS A 51 15.17 -4.30 7.35
CA HIS A 51 15.64 -5.64 7.67
C HIS A 51 14.96 -6.12 8.96
N LEU A 52 14.03 -7.06 8.83
CA LEU A 52 13.38 -7.74 9.94
C LEU A 52 14.15 -9.00 10.28
N ARG A 53 14.50 -9.17 11.56
CA ARG A 53 15.14 -10.37 12.07
C ARG A 53 14.46 -10.83 13.36
N ASP A 54 14.08 -12.08 13.42
CA ASP A 54 13.61 -12.76 14.62
C ASP A 54 14.76 -13.61 15.19
N LEU A 55 15.17 -13.29 16.40
CA LEU A 55 16.29 -13.93 17.07
C LEU A 55 15.85 -14.81 18.25
N ARG A 56 14.56 -15.14 18.33
CA ARG A 56 14.01 -15.89 19.49
C ARG A 56 14.30 -17.40 19.41
N GLU A 57 14.55 -17.92 18.21
CA GLU A 57 14.85 -19.31 17.96
C GLU A 57 16.30 -19.48 17.51
N GLU A 58 16.85 -20.72 17.54
CA GLU A 58 18.19 -21.00 17.08
C GLU A 58 18.36 -20.70 15.58
N GLU A 59 17.32 -21.00 14.78
CA GLU A 59 17.27 -20.62 13.37
C GLU A 59 16.72 -19.20 13.25
N ILE A 60 17.53 -18.30 12.71
CA ILE A 60 17.17 -16.89 12.52
C ILE A 60 16.21 -16.76 11.37
N HIS A 61 14.98 -16.31 11.65
CA HIS A 61 14.03 -15.91 10.63
C HIS A 61 14.28 -14.46 10.22
N GLU A 62 14.70 -14.23 8.98
CA GLU A 62 14.97 -12.88 8.51
C GLU A 62 14.34 -12.58 7.14
N HIS A 63 14.04 -11.29 6.92
CA HIS A 63 13.56 -10.79 5.65
C HIS A 63 14.02 -9.35 5.41
N ILE A 64 14.42 -9.06 4.18
CA ILE A 64 14.81 -7.72 3.75
C ILE A 64 13.74 -7.22 2.77
N PHE A 65 13.21 -6.03 3.05
CA PHE A 65 12.28 -5.32 2.19
C PHE A 65 13.02 -4.13 1.58
N HIS A 66 12.99 -4.00 0.27
CA HIS A 66 13.57 -2.87 -0.45
C HIS A 66 12.91 -2.77 -1.83
N TYR A 67 12.13 -1.73 -2.06
CA TYR A 67 11.35 -1.53 -3.26
C TYR A 67 11.57 -0.12 -3.80
N GLU A 68 11.88 -0.03 -5.09
CA GLU A 68 12.13 1.24 -5.78
C GLU A 68 10.90 1.72 -6.55
N GLY A 69 10.01 0.81 -6.93
CA GLY A 69 8.82 1.08 -7.75
C GLY A 69 7.65 1.70 -6.99
N GLY A 70 7.71 1.75 -5.65
CA GLY A 70 6.65 2.33 -4.83
C GLY A 70 5.31 1.58 -4.96
N ILE A 71 4.20 2.31 -4.94
CA ILE A 71 2.86 1.71 -5.01
C ILE A 71 2.56 0.99 -6.34
N LYS A 72 3.25 1.31 -7.44
CA LYS A 72 3.14 0.52 -8.68
C LYS A 72 3.65 -0.91 -8.47
N GLU A 73 4.81 -1.04 -7.84
CA GLU A 73 5.39 -2.34 -7.52
C GLU A 73 4.52 -3.09 -6.50
N PHE A 74 3.84 -2.37 -5.61
CA PHE A 74 2.88 -2.96 -4.68
C PHE A 74 1.68 -3.58 -5.41
N VAL A 75 1.09 -2.90 -6.40
CA VAL A 75 0.02 -3.47 -7.25
C VAL A 75 0.50 -4.73 -7.98
N THR A 76 1.72 -4.70 -8.55
CA THR A 76 2.33 -5.89 -9.17
C THR A 76 2.46 -7.04 -8.16
N TYR A 77 2.88 -6.74 -6.94
CA TYR A 77 2.98 -7.74 -5.88
C TYR A 77 1.63 -8.33 -5.49
N LEU A 78 0.59 -7.50 -5.36
CA LEU A 78 -0.78 -7.95 -5.02
C LEU A 78 -1.41 -8.80 -6.13
N ASN A 79 -1.04 -8.54 -7.37
CA ASN A 79 -1.53 -9.27 -8.55
C ASN A 79 -0.65 -10.48 -8.94
N LYS A 80 0.38 -10.81 -8.17
CA LYS A 80 1.34 -11.87 -8.50
C LYS A 80 0.71 -13.24 -8.78
N SER A 81 -0.43 -13.55 -8.14
CA SER A 81 -1.17 -14.82 -8.30
C SER A 81 -2.42 -14.68 -9.16
N LYS A 82 -2.61 -13.54 -9.84
CA LYS A 82 -3.76 -13.22 -10.67
C LYS A 82 -3.30 -12.93 -12.09
N THR A 83 -4.19 -13.05 -13.06
CA THR A 83 -3.90 -12.70 -14.46
C THR A 83 -4.34 -11.25 -14.71
N ALA A 84 -3.39 -10.38 -14.97
CA ALA A 84 -3.70 -8.99 -15.32
C ALA A 84 -4.40 -8.91 -16.68
N LEU A 85 -5.43 -8.08 -16.81
CA LEU A 85 -6.17 -7.88 -18.07
C LEU A 85 -5.37 -6.99 -19.05
N TYR A 86 -4.37 -6.28 -18.58
CA TYR A 86 -3.44 -5.47 -19.34
C TYR A 86 -2.11 -5.32 -18.58
N GLU A 87 -1.01 -5.16 -19.31
CA GLU A 87 0.34 -5.15 -18.73
C GLU A 87 0.64 -3.89 -17.91
N GLN A 88 0.14 -2.73 -18.35
CA GLN A 88 0.46 -1.46 -17.74
C GLN A 88 -0.26 -1.22 -16.42
N ILE A 89 0.49 -0.88 -15.37
CA ILE A 89 -0.08 -0.31 -14.14
C ILE A 89 -0.53 1.13 -14.43
N ILE A 90 -1.81 1.41 -14.25
CA ILE A 90 -2.34 2.78 -14.29
C ILE A 90 -1.87 3.50 -13.04
N TYR A 91 -1.24 4.64 -13.22
CA TYR A 91 -0.69 5.43 -12.13
C TYR A 91 -0.99 6.90 -12.33
N CYS A 92 -1.40 7.56 -11.28
CA CYS A 92 -1.54 9.00 -11.24
C CYS A 92 -1.11 9.55 -9.87
N GLU A 93 -0.58 10.76 -9.89
CA GLU A 93 -0.23 11.53 -8.71
C GLU A 93 -0.65 12.98 -8.89
N GLY A 94 -0.90 13.65 -7.80
CA GLY A 94 -1.28 15.06 -7.83
C GLY A 94 -1.27 15.69 -6.45
N MET A 95 -1.32 17.01 -6.42
CA MET A 95 -1.42 17.78 -5.20
C MET A 95 -2.57 18.78 -5.29
N LYS A 96 -3.38 18.85 -4.26
CA LYS A 96 -4.44 19.85 -4.11
C LYS A 96 -4.54 20.26 -2.64
N ASP A 97 -4.61 21.57 -2.40
CA ASP A 97 -4.77 22.14 -1.05
C ASP A 97 -3.75 21.58 -0.01
N ASN A 98 -2.49 21.44 -0.43
CA ASN A 98 -1.39 20.81 0.32
C ASN A 98 -1.60 19.31 0.66
N VAL A 99 -2.54 18.64 0.04
CA VAL A 99 -2.73 17.19 0.13
C VAL A 99 -2.15 16.54 -1.12
N ALA A 100 -1.12 15.73 -0.93
CA ALA A 100 -0.58 14.88 -2.00
C ALA A 100 -1.43 13.60 -2.12
N VAL A 101 -1.77 13.22 -3.35
CA VAL A 101 -2.53 12.02 -3.66
C VAL A 101 -1.75 11.20 -4.67
N GLU A 102 -1.63 9.93 -4.42
CA GLU A 102 -0.97 8.96 -5.28
C GLU A 102 -1.89 7.74 -5.44
N VAL A 103 -2.10 7.28 -6.68
CA VAL A 103 -2.97 6.15 -7.00
C VAL A 103 -2.26 5.24 -8.00
N ALA A 104 -2.24 3.94 -7.72
CA ALA A 104 -1.84 2.92 -8.67
C ALA A 104 -2.93 1.85 -8.73
N MET A 105 -3.27 1.38 -9.94
CA MET A 105 -4.33 0.39 -10.12
C MET A 105 -4.11 -0.46 -11.37
N GLN A 106 -4.67 -1.67 -11.34
CA GLN A 106 -4.68 -2.61 -12.47
C GLN A 106 -5.85 -3.56 -12.32
N HIS A 107 -6.57 -3.86 -13.41
CA HIS A 107 -7.59 -4.91 -13.42
C HIS A 107 -6.97 -6.28 -13.68
N ASN A 108 -7.54 -7.28 -13.09
CA ASN A 108 -7.17 -8.69 -13.21
C ASN A 108 -8.40 -9.56 -13.40
N ASP A 109 -8.21 -10.86 -13.60
CA ASP A 109 -9.23 -11.87 -13.89
C ASP A 109 -10.09 -12.29 -12.68
N SER A 110 -9.92 -11.67 -11.52
CA SER A 110 -10.77 -11.94 -10.36
C SER A 110 -12.06 -11.10 -10.39
N TYR A 111 -13.06 -11.53 -9.64
CA TYR A 111 -14.33 -10.80 -9.48
C TYR A 111 -14.31 -9.82 -8.29
N ASN A 112 -13.30 -9.89 -7.46
CA ASN A 112 -13.24 -9.11 -6.22
C ASN A 112 -12.41 -7.83 -6.38
N GLU A 113 -12.91 -6.73 -5.83
CA GLU A 113 -12.11 -5.51 -5.61
C GLU A 113 -11.11 -5.75 -4.48
N THR A 114 -9.86 -5.36 -4.70
CA THR A 114 -8.79 -5.36 -3.71
C THR A 114 -8.27 -3.94 -3.54
N THR A 115 -8.78 -3.19 -2.57
CA THR A 115 -8.40 -1.79 -2.36
C THR A 115 -7.64 -1.61 -1.06
N TYR A 116 -6.46 -1.02 -1.15
CA TYR A 116 -5.67 -0.56 -0.02
C TYR A 116 -5.65 0.97 0.04
N GLY A 117 -6.01 1.52 1.19
CA GLY A 117 -5.96 2.95 1.44
C GLY A 117 -4.95 3.28 2.53
N PHE A 118 -4.23 4.39 2.33
CA PHE A 118 -3.23 4.87 3.28
C PHE A 118 -3.35 6.38 3.46
N VAL A 119 -3.11 6.85 4.67
CA VAL A 119 -2.95 8.27 4.98
C VAL A 119 -1.64 8.42 5.76
N ASN A 120 -0.70 9.20 5.21
CA ASN A 120 0.65 9.35 5.78
C ASN A 120 1.32 7.99 6.10
N ASN A 121 1.26 7.07 5.15
CA ASN A 121 1.79 5.69 5.25
C ASN A 121 1.11 4.79 6.31
N ILE A 122 0.00 5.23 6.89
CA ILE A 122 -0.81 4.45 7.82
C ILE A 122 -2.00 3.85 7.07
N THR A 123 -2.17 2.54 7.16
CA THR A 123 -3.29 1.81 6.55
C THR A 123 -4.62 2.29 7.15
N THR A 124 -5.62 2.46 6.28
CA THR A 124 -6.99 2.79 6.66
C THR A 124 -7.96 1.65 6.30
N PRO A 125 -7.97 0.54 7.05
CA PRO A 125 -8.72 -0.67 6.70
C PRO A 125 -10.23 -0.44 6.67
N GLU A 126 -10.74 0.49 7.45
CA GLU A 126 -12.16 0.85 7.47
C GLU A 126 -12.55 1.81 6.31
N GLY A 127 -11.60 2.15 5.44
CA GLY A 127 -11.80 3.10 4.36
C GLY A 127 -11.73 4.55 4.83
N GLY A 128 -12.61 5.40 4.27
CA GLY A 128 -12.68 6.82 4.59
C GLY A 128 -13.07 7.66 3.36
N THR A 129 -13.13 8.97 3.56
CA THR A 129 -13.54 9.92 2.51
C THR A 129 -12.62 9.90 1.29
N HIS A 130 -11.32 9.59 1.47
CA HIS A 130 -10.34 9.45 0.38
C HIS A 130 -10.69 8.25 -0.53
N ILE A 131 -11.05 7.09 0.04
CA ILE A 131 -11.48 5.91 -0.73
C ILE A 131 -12.83 6.16 -1.40
N ALA A 132 -13.79 6.73 -0.68
CA ALA A 132 -15.10 7.07 -1.23
C ALA A 132 -14.98 8.09 -2.39
N GLY A 133 -14.14 9.10 -2.22
CA GLY A 133 -13.83 10.10 -3.24
C GLY A 133 -13.20 9.48 -4.49
N PHE A 134 -12.21 8.60 -4.30
CA PHE A 134 -11.58 7.86 -5.40
C PHE A 134 -12.60 7.02 -6.18
N ARG A 135 -13.40 6.21 -5.49
CA ARG A 135 -14.43 5.36 -6.13
C ARG A 135 -15.45 6.18 -6.93
N SER A 136 -15.89 7.32 -6.39
CA SER A 136 -16.80 8.23 -7.08
C SER A 136 -16.17 8.85 -8.32
N ALA A 137 -14.93 9.32 -8.20
CA ALA A 137 -14.18 9.90 -9.30
C ALA A 137 -13.91 8.88 -10.41
N LEU A 138 -13.52 7.66 -10.06
CA LEU A 138 -13.28 6.57 -11.00
C LEU A 138 -14.55 6.26 -11.80
N THR A 139 -15.69 6.09 -11.11
CA THR A 139 -16.99 5.82 -11.74
C THR A 139 -17.39 6.93 -12.71
N LYS A 140 -17.21 8.18 -12.32
CA LYS A 140 -17.48 9.33 -13.19
C LYS A 140 -16.60 9.34 -14.42
N VAL A 141 -15.29 9.19 -14.26
CA VAL A 141 -14.30 9.24 -15.36
C VAL A 141 -14.57 8.14 -16.39
N PHE A 142 -14.87 6.90 -15.96
CA PHE A 142 -15.20 5.80 -16.87
C PHE A 142 -16.46 6.08 -17.67
N ASN A 143 -17.53 6.56 -17.04
CA ASN A 143 -18.77 6.90 -17.72
C ASN A 143 -18.60 8.08 -18.68
N ASP A 144 -17.91 9.13 -18.27
CA ASP A 144 -17.64 10.31 -19.12
C ASP A 144 -16.80 9.91 -20.35
N TYR A 145 -15.77 9.09 -20.15
CA TYR A 145 -14.94 8.56 -21.23
C TYR A 145 -15.73 7.67 -22.18
N GLY A 146 -16.52 6.74 -21.64
CA GLY A 146 -17.36 5.83 -22.41
C GLY A 146 -18.36 6.56 -23.31
N LYS A 147 -19.03 7.60 -22.79
CA LYS A 147 -19.95 8.44 -23.55
C LYS A 147 -19.23 9.28 -24.60
N LYS A 148 -18.14 9.95 -24.22
CA LYS A 148 -17.34 10.78 -25.13
C LYS A 148 -16.81 10.01 -26.34
N ASN A 149 -16.42 8.76 -26.11
CA ASN A 149 -15.87 7.89 -27.17
C ASN A 149 -16.92 6.98 -27.83
N LYS A 150 -18.22 7.17 -27.51
CA LYS A 150 -19.33 6.38 -28.05
C LYS A 150 -19.23 4.87 -27.76
N LEU A 151 -18.58 4.52 -26.65
CA LEU A 151 -18.50 3.15 -26.15
C LEU A 151 -19.74 2.79 -25.33
N LEU A 152 -20.42 3.80 -24.78
CA LEU A 152 -21.71 3.69 -24.09
C LEU A 152 -22.75 4.51 -24.85
N LYS A 153 -23.97 4.03 -24.88
CA LYS A 153 -25.13 4.81 -25.38
C LYS A 153 -25.45 5.95 -24.41
N GLU A 154 -26.19 6.95 -24.85
CA GLU A 154 -26.52 8.13 -24.03
C GLU A 154 -27.22 7.76 -22.70
N ASN A 155 -28.09 6.74 -22.75
CA ASN A 155 -28.86 6.24 -21.61
C ASN A 155 -28.17 5.08 -20.85
N GLU A 156 -27.00 4.62 -21.30
CA GLU A 156 -26.21 3.60 -20.62
C GLU A 156 -25.27 4.23 -19.59
N GLN A 157 -25.12 3.54 -18.47
CA GLN A 157 -24.22 3.94 -17.41
C GLN A 157 -23.66 2.68 -16.71
N LEU A 158 -22.35 2.65 -16.54
CA LEU A 158 -21.69 1.63 -15.74
C LEU A 158 -21.87 1.95 -14.26
N SER A 159 -22.16 0.93 -13.46
CA SER A 159 -22.16 1.06 -12.01
C SER A 159 -20.71 1.13 -11.47
N GLY A 160 -20.57 1.61 -10.26
CA GLY A 160 -19.25 1.61 -9.62
C GLY A 160 -18.75 0.19 -9.34
N GLU A 161 -19.65 -0.77 -9.15
CA GLU A 161 -19.29 -2.19 -8.94
C GLU A 161 -18.74 -2.81 -10.22
N ASP A 162 -19.39 -2.57 -11.38
CA ASP A 162 -18.90 -3.06 -12.68
C ASP A 162 -17.48 -2.58 -12.97
N ILE A 163 -17.19 -1.31 -12.65
CA ILE A 163 -15.88 -0.69 -12.90
C ILE A 163 -14.79 -1.24 -11.98
N ARG A 164 -15.15 -1.63 -10.76
CA ARG A 164 -14.20 -2.13 -9.76
C ARG A 164 -14.11 -3.63 -9.67
N GLU A 165 -14.85 -4.36 -10.51
CA GLU A 165 -14.70 -5.80 -10.62
C GLU A 165 -13.28 -6.15 -11.07
N GLY A 166 -12.59 -7.00 -10.31
CA GLY A 166 -11.21 -7.37 -10.55
C GLY A 166 -10.17 -6.24 -10.38
N LEU A 167 -10.55 -5.09 -9.80
CA LEU A 167 -9.63 -3.99 -9.59
C LEU A 167 -8.76 -4.21 -8.34
N THR A 168 -7.44 -4.07 -8.55
CA THR A 168 -6.45 -3.94 -7.48
C THR A 168 -5.88 -2.56 -7.50
#